data_e79edeb147a8f2abd3ff60d182ad12f1
#
_entry.id   e79edeb147a8f2abd3ff60d182ad12f1
#
_cell.length_a   1.000
_cell.length_b   1.000
_cell.length_c   1.000
_cell.angle_alpha   90.00
_cell.angle_beta   90.00
_cell.angle_gamma   90.00
#
_symmetry.space_group_name_H-M   'P 1'
#
loop_
_entity.id
_entity.type
_entity.pdbx_description
1 polymer ?
#
loop_
_entity_poly.entity_id
_entity_poly.type
_entity_poly.pdbx_seq_one_letter_code
_entity_poly.pdbx_strand_id
1 'polypeptide(L)' 'MLKKVALAVGLIAIPSIAPAQQQQCQLECTWVTAKGETKVTRSCHALDASTCANLGRAESGGNKTCRGYITSNCVQGR' A
#
# COMPACT_ATOMS: atom_id res chain seq x y z
N MET A 1 -44.07 -14.60 -24.97
CA MET A 1 -43.71 -14.54 -24.59
C MET A 1 -42.84 -14.17 -23.86
N LEU A 2 -42.57 -14.25 -23.69
CA LEU A 2 -41.88 -14.04 -23.12
C LEU A 2 -41.15 -13.67 -22.43
N LYS A 3 -40.83 -13.57 -22.23
CA LYS A 3 -40.22 -13.35 -21.71
C LYS A 3 -39.50 -12.96 -21.10
N LYS A 4 -39.08 -12.84 -20.97
CA LYS A 4 -38.36 -12.55 -20.48
C LYS A 4 -37.75 -12.15 -19.74
N VAL A 5 -37.57 -12.20 -19.49
CA VAL A 5 -37.01 -11.86 -18.91
C VAL A 5 -36.34 -11.52 -18.20
N ALA A 6 -36.10 -11.69 -17.96
CA ALA A 6 -35.43 -11.43 -17.34
C ALA A 6 -34.66 -11.05 -16.92
N LEU A 7 -34.31 -11.01 -16.86
CA LEU A 7 -33.47 -10.72 -16.46
C LEU A 7 -32.87 -10.22 -15.85
N ALA A 8 -32.80 -10.14 -15.72
CA ALA A 8 -32.24 -9.68 -15.22
C ALA A 8 -31.68 -9.39 -14.57
N VAL A 9 -31.55 -9.61 -14.34
CA VAL A 9 -30.96 -9.40 -13.74
C VAL A 9 -30.22 -9.14 -13.14
N GLY A 10 -30.00 -9.27 -12.96
CA GLY A 10 -29.32 -9.09 -12.50
C GLY A 10 -28.56 -8.65 -12.18
N LEU A 11 -28.36 -8.60 -12.26
CA LEU A 11 -27.48 -8.23 -11.97
C LEU A 11 -26.95 -7.70 -11.32
N ILE A 12 -26.82 -7.58 -11.16
CA ILE A 12 -26.31 -7.21 -10.63
C ILE A 12 -25.74 -6.82 -10.00
N ALA A 13 -25.53 -6.74 -9.70
CA ALA A 13 -25.01 -6.27 -9.11
C ALA A 13 -24.16 -6.40 -8.36
N ILE A 14 -23.49 -6.34 -8.38
CA ILE A 14 -22.59 -6.53 -7.74
C ILE A 14 -21.95 -5.74 -7.23
N PRO A 15 -21.82 -5.60 -6.52
CA PRO A 15 -21.33 -4.86 -5.88
C PRO A 15 -20.10 -4.80 -5.82
N SER A 16 -19.80 -4.26 -6.07
CA SER A 16 -18.67 -4.09 -6.07
C SER A 16 -18.12 -3.90 -4.93
N ILE A 17 -17.52 -4.58 -4.58
CA ILE A 17 -16.86 -4.52 -3.57
C ILE A 17 -15.72 -3.87 -3.82
N ALA A 18 -15.71 -2.81 -3.55
CA ALA A 18 -14.60 -2.13 -3.63
C ALA A 18 -13.64 -2.79 -2.86
N PRO A 19 -12.65 -3.09 -3.33
CA PRO A 19 -11.64 -3.69 -2.65
C PRO A 19 -11.22 -2.70 -1.69
N ALA A 20 -10.78 -3.15 -0.70
CA ALA A 20 -10.25 -2.37 0.24
C ALA A 20 -9.40 -1.50 -0.45
N GLN A 21 -9.43 -0.36 -0.29
CA GLN A 21 -8.73 0.44 -0.98
C GLN A 21 -7.36 0.22 -0.78
N GLN A 22 -6.69 -0.21 -1.73
CA GLN A 22 -5.30 -0.27 -1.66
C GLN A 22 -4.81 1.09 -1.97
N GLN A 23 -4.15 1.71 -1.06
CA GLN A 23 -3.65 3.05 -1.22
C GLN A 23 -2.17 2.99 -1.50
N GLN A 24 -1.56 4.12 -1.80
CA GLN A 24 -0.13 4.14 -2.01
C GLN A 24 0.56 4.24 -0.66
N CYS A 25 1.33 3.22 -0.35
CA CYS A 25 2.09 3.15 0.87
C CYS A 25 3.53 3.51 0.58
N GLN A 26 4.00 4.57 1.20
CA GLN A 26 5.39 4.97 1.08
C GLN A 26 6.17 4.32 2.19
N LEU A 27 7.12 3.49 1.84
CA LEU A 27 8.02 2.93 2.84
C LEU A 27 9.33 3.68 2.75
N GLU A 28 9.71 4.31 3.81
CA GLU A 28 10.93 5.08 3.86
C GLU A 28 11.84 4.51 4.92
N CYS A 29 13.03 4.12 4.54
CA CYS A 29 14.00 3.54 5.45
C CYS A 29 15.25 4.39 5.50
N THR A 30 15.78 4.56 6.68
CA THR A 30 16.97 5.36 6.90
C THR A 30 17.96 4.56 7.74
N TRP A 31 19.20 4.60 7.38
CA TRP A 31 20.23 3.94 8.20
C TRP A 31 21.55 4.67 8.02
N VAL A 32 22.47 4.37 8.91
CA VAL A 32 23.79 4.98 8.88
C VAL A 32 24.79 3.91 8.53
N THR A 33 25.63 4.19 7.56
CA THR A 33 26.65 3.23 7.14
C THR A 33 27.82 3.21 8.13
N ALA A 34 28.70 2.27 7.95
CA ALA A 34 29.89 2.18 8.78
C ALA A 34 30.74 3.42 8.68
N LYS A 35 30.63 4.17 7.59
CA LYS A 35 31.39 5.38 7.42
C LYS A 35 30.69 6.59 8.02
N GLY A 36 29.52 6.41 8.60
CA GLY A 36 28.79 7.51 9.18
C GLY A 36 27.89 8.24 8.21
N GLU A 37 27.70 7.72 7.01
CA GLU A 37 26.83 8.36 6.05
C GLU A 37 25.40 7.93 6.25
N THR A 38 24.48 8.85 6.16
CA THR A 38 23.07 8.52 6.25
C THR A 38 22.56 8.15 4.88
N LYS A 39 21.91 7.01 4.77
CA LYS A 39 21.31 6.56 3.53
C LYS A 39 19.80 6.48 3.70
N VAL A 40 19.09 6.76 2.65
CA VAL A 40 17.63 6.73 2.66
C VAL A 40 17.17 5.96 1.43
N THR A 41 16.24 5.06 1.60
CA THR A 41 15.60 4.42 0.45
C THR A 41 14.11 4.59 0.57
N ARG A 42 13.43 4.65 -0.55
CA ARG A 42 11.99 4.83 -0.59
C ARG A 42 11.42 3.85 -1.57
N SER A 43 10.30 3.27 -1.23
CA SER A 43 9.60 2.38 -2.14
C SER A 43 8.11 2.57 -1.96
N CYS A 44 7.38 2.26 -3.01
CA CYS A 44 5.94 2.38 -3.02
C CYS A 44 5.30 1.01 -3.05
N HIS A 45 4.27 0.84 -2.27
CA HIS A 45 3.55 -0.41 -2.19
C HIS A 45 2.05 -0.14 -2.20
N ALA A 46 1.29 -1.07 -2.71
CA ALA A 46 -0.17 -0.91 -2.73
C ALA A 46 -0.72 -1.62 -1.51
N LEU A 47 -0.89 -0.90 -0.43
CA LEU A 47 -1.29 -1.46 0.85
C LEU A 47 -2.27 -0.54 1.56
N ASP A 48 -3.07 -1.09 2.44
CA ASP A 48 -3.92 -0.26 3.28
C ASP A 48 -3.08 0.35 4.41
N ALA A 49 -3.64 1.28 5.13
CA ALA A 49 -2.89 2.05 6.11
C ALA A 49 -2.31 1.18 7.21
N SER A 50 -3.08 0.23 7.71
CA SER A 50 -2.62 -0.60 8.81
C SER A 50 -1.48 -1.52 8.36
N THR A 51 -1.60 -2.11 7.19
CA THR A 51 -0.55 -2.97 6.65
C THR A 51 0.69 -2.15 6.34
N CYS A 52 0.49 -0.93 5.84
CA CYS A 52 1.60 -0.04 5.55
C CYS A 52 2.40 0.29 6.80
N ALA A 53 1.72 0.62 7.89
CA ALA A 53 2.40 0.91 9.13
C ALA A 53 3.13 -0.32 9.66
N ASN A 54 2.52 -1.49 9.52
CA ASN A 54 3.15 -2.72 9.97
C ASN A 54 4.39 -3.06 9.15
N LEU A 55 4.36 -2.75 7.87
CA LEU A 55 5.51 -2.97 7.01
C LEU A 55 6.69 -2.12 7.50
N GLY A 56 6.43 -0.87 7.85
CA GLY A 56 7.48 -0.02 8.38
C GLY A 56 8.10 -0.60 9.62
N ARG A 57 7.28 -1.12 10.52
CA ARG A 57 7.80 -1.72 11.74
C ARG A 57 8.57 -3.00 11.45
N ALA A 58 8.06 -3.80 10.52
CA ALA A 58 8.71 -5.07 10.21
C ALA A 58 10.07 -4.87 9.54
N GLU A 59 10.20 -3.81 8.76
CA GLU A 59 11.45 -3.56 8.07
C GLU A 59 12.48 -2.85 8.94
N SER A 60 12.07 -2.29 10.06
CA SER A 60 12.99 -1.65 10.96
C SER A 60 13.79 -2.67 11.75
N GLY A 61 15.01 -2.38 12.03
CA GLY A 61 15.83 -3.29 12.83
C GLY A 61 17.28 -2.87 12.76
N GLY A 62 18.06 -3.26 13.76
CA GLY A 62 19.45 -2.91 13.83
C GLY A 62 19.60 -1.41 13.81
N ASN A 63 20.36 -0.92 12.87
CA ASN A 63 20.55 0.51 12.74
C ASN A 63 19.66 1.09 11.65
N LYS A 64 18.66 0.34 11.18
CA LYS A 64 17.79 0.79 10.13
C LYS A 64 16.43 1.13 10.73
N THR A 65 15.93 2.31 10.44
CA THR A 65 14.63 2.75 10.88
C THR A 65 13.75 2.94 9.66
N CYS A 66 12.63 2.27 9.64
CA CYS A 66 11.71 2.36 8.52
C CYS A 66 10.36 2.82 9.01
N ARG A 67 9.64 3.52 8.19
CA ARG A 67 8.27 3.87 8.49
C ARG A 67 7.45 3.75 7.22
N GLY A 68 6.21 3.33 7.39
CA GLY A 68 5.28 3.25 6.30
C GLY A 68 4.13 4.19 6.54
N TYR A 69 3.77 4.94 5.55
CA TYR A 69 2.66 5.88 5.67
C TYR A 69 1.96 6.02 4.32
N ILE A 70 0.70 6.37 4.38
CA ILE A 70 -0.09 6.51 3.17
C ILE A 70 0.07 7.91 2.63
N THR A 71 0.29 8.01 1.34
CA THR A 71 0.42 9.31 0.69
C THR A 71 -0.02 9.19 -0.76
N SER A 72 -0.55 10.25 -1.29
CA SER A 72 -0.91 10.27 -2.69
C SER A 72 0.28 10.58 -3.58
N ASN A 73 1.41 10.95 -3.00
CA ASN A 73 2.61 11.29 -3.76
C ASN A 73 3.75 10.36 -3.46
N CYS A 74 3.50 9.08 -3.54
CA CYS A 74 4.53 8.10 -3.25
C CYS A 74 5.68 8.21 -4.23
N VAL A 75 6.89 8.13 -3.70
CA VAL A 75 8.11 8.25 -4.49
C VAL A 75 8.92 6.98 -4.36
N GLN A 76 9.43 6.49 -5.45
CA GLN A 76 10.25 5.29 -5.45
C GLN A 76 11.68 5.71 -5.73
N GLY A 77 12.63 5.14 -4.99
CA GLY A 77 14.00 5.42 -5.26
C GLY A 77 14.78 5.67 -3.99
N ARG A 78 15.92 6.35 -4.13
CA ARG A 78 16.73 6.56 -2.97
C ARG A 78 17.17 7.94 -2.82
#